data_b356be7ef92470a0a44352bd682ae690
#
_entry.id   b356be7ef92470a0a44352bd682ae690
#
_cell.length_a   1.000
_cell.length_b   1.000
_cell.length_c   1.000
_cell.angle_alpha   90.00
_cell.angle_beta   90.00
_cell.angle_gamma   90.00
#
_symmetry.space_group_name_H-M   'P 1'
#
loop_
_entity.id
_entity.type
_entity.pdbx_description
1 polymer ?
#
loop_
_entity_poly.entity_id
_entity_poly.type
_entity_poly.pdbx_seq_one_letter_code
_entity_poly.pdbx_strand_id
1 'polypeptide(L)'
;VLSFLFGLSLMFMVVQFMNRDEPILDYVRRIEFDTLLFFLGVLLLVGMLKELGVLAYFPELYQYMPAMAANFVVGLLSALFDNVPLTAALLKSGISMDLREWLTLTYAVGVGGSLLAIGSAAGVVAMSKVESLTFGAYLRFSGYLLVAYSVGFAGVVLVGSVMAVGP
;
A
#
# COMPACT_ATOMS: atom_id res chain seq x y z
N VAL A 1 6.64 19.83 -1.16
CA VAL A 1 7.84 19.92 -2.01
C VAL A 1 9.04 20.36 -1.17
N LEU A 2 8.93 21.46 -0.41
CA LEU A 2 10.06 22.00 0.39
C LEU A 2 10.59 20.99 1.43
N SER A 3 9.69 20.30 2.16
CA SER A 3 10.04 19.27 3.15
C SER A 3 10.73 18.06 2.53
N PHE A 4 10.31 17.68 1.32
CA PHE A 4 10.94 16.59 0.57
C PHE A 4 12.36 16.97 0.13
N LEU A 5 12.55 18.16 -0.43
CA LEU A 5 13.85 18.66 -0.83
C LEU A 5 14.80 18.81 0.37
N PHE A 6 14.28 19.29 1.50
CA PHE A 6 15.05 19.38 2.75
C PHE A 6 15.48 18.01 3.26
N GLY A 7 14.56 17.03 3.29
CA GLY A 7 14.87 15.64 3.70
C GLY A 7 15.90 14.98 2.76
N LEU A 8 15.78 15.19 1.45
CA LEU A 8 16.71 14.70 0.46
C LEU A 8 18.10 15.33 0.64
N SER A 9 18.18 16.64 0.88
CA SER A 9 19.43 17.35 1.12
C SER A 9 20.10 16.90 2.40
N LEU A 10 19.33 16.68 3.48
CA LEU A 10 19.85 16.18 4.76
C LEU A 10 20.37 14.75 4.62
N MET A 11 19.62 13.87 3.96
CA MET A 11 20.04 12.50 3.67
C MET A 11 21.34 12.49 2.87
N PHE A 12 21.43 13.35 1.87
CA PHE A 12 22.61 13.50 1.03
C PHE A 12 23.84 13.98 1.84
N MET A 13 23.64 14.96 2.73
CA MET A 13 24.68 15.45 3.62
C MET A 13 25.18 14.36 4.57
N VAL A 14 24.28 13.58 5.17
CA VAL A 14 24.60 12.48 6.08
C VAL A 14 25.40 11.39 5.36
N VAL A 15 24.95 10.97 4.16
CA VAL A 15 25.64 9.95 3.36
C VAL A 15 27.05 10.42 2.97
N GLN A 16 27.20 11.67 2.57
CA GLN A 16 28.51 12.24 2.23
C GLN A 16 29.44 12.38 3.43
N PHE A 17 28.88 12.63 4.64
CA PHE A 17 29.67 12.69 5.86
C PHE A 17 30.12 11.31 6.33
N MET A 18 29.28 10.27 6.14
CA MET A 18 29.60 8.89 6.56
C MET A 18 30.51 8.16 5.56
N ASN A 19 30.40 8.42 4.27
CA ASN A 19 31.16 7.76 3.20
C ASN A 19 31.92 8.79 2.37
N ARG A 20 33.08 9.20 2.86
CA ARG A 20 33.95 10.18 2.18
C ARG A 20 34.59 9.67 0.88
N ASP A 21 34.65 8.35 0.70
CA ASP A 21 35.48 7.73 -0.36
C ASP A 21 34.68 7.28 -1.61
N GLU A 22 33.34 7.32 -1.57
CA GLU A 22 32.54 6.96 -2.75
C GLU A 22 32.00 8.20 -3.48
N PRO A 23 32.27 8.36 -4.79
CA PRO A 23 31.73 9.47 -5.56
C PRO A 23 30.22 9.37 -5.69
N ILE A 24 29.53 10.50 -5.58
CA ILE A 24 28.06 10.64 -5.66
C ILE A 24 27.48 9.96 -6.91
N LEU A 25 28.21 9.96 -8.01
CA LEU A 25 27.83 9.32 -9.27
C LEU A 25 27.60 7.80 -9.14
N ASP A 26 28.28 7.13 -8.21
CA ASP A 26 28.10 5.70 -8.01
C ASP A 26 26.77 5.38 -7.27
N TYR A 27 26.30 6.27 -6.40
CA TYR A 27 24.95 6.16 -5.81
C TYR A 27 23.87 6.37 -6.86
N VAL A 28 24.04 7.34 -7.77
CA VAL A 28 23.08 7.58 -8.86
C VAL A 28 23.06 6.39 -9.84
N ARG A 29 24.20 5.77 -10.10
CA ARG A 29 24.28 4.56 -10.96
C ARG A 29 23.61 3.34 -10.34
N ARG A 30 23.52 3.27 -9.00
CA ARG A 30 22.83 2.19 -8.28
C ARG A 30 21.30 2.38 -8.22
N ILE A 31 20.79 3.51 -8.72
CA ILE A 31 19.33 3.72 -8.82
C ILE A 31 18.77 2.75 -9.86
N GLU A 32 17.82 1.96 -9.46
CA GLU A 32 17.11 1.03 -10.33
C GLU A 32 16.05 1.78 -11.14
N PHE A 33 16.47 2.30 -12.30
CA PHE A 33 15.57 3.02 -13.21
C PHE A 33 14.39 2.19 -13.66
N ASP A 34 14.55 0.87 -13.83
CA ASP A 34 13.47 -0.04 -14.20
C ASP A 34 12.37 -0.06 -13.13
N THR A 35 12.76 -0.09 -11.84
CA THR A 35 11.83 0.01 -10.72
C THR A 35 11.12 1.36 -10.69
N LEU A 36 11.82 2.47 -10.95
CA LEU A 36 11.22 3.81 -11.01
C LEU A 36 10.23 3.92 -12.18
N LEU A 37 10.57 3.39 -13.36
CA LEU A 37 9.68 3.37 -14.53
C LEU A 37 8.45 2.50 -14.27
N PHE A 38 8.62 1.37 -13.60
CA PHE A 38 7.48 0.55 -13.18
C PHE A 38 6.53 1.34 -12.27
N PHE A 39 7.05 2.02 -11.22
CA PHE A 39 6.21 2.84 -10.36
C PHE A 39 5.54 3.98 -11.12
N LEU A 40 6.25 4.64 -12.03
CA LEU A 40 5.65 5.67 -12.87
C LEU A 40 4.49 5.08 -13.68
N GLY A 41 4.66 3.90 -14.27
CA GLY A 41 3.61 3.20 -15.02
C GLY A 41 2.39 2.89 -14.15
N VAL A 42 2.60 2.38 -12.93
CA VAL A 42 1.52 2.11 -11.97
C VAL A 42 0.80 3.40 -11.58
N LEU A 43 1.52 4.48 -11.29
CA LEU A 43 0.91 5.77 -10.94
C LEU A 43 0.09 6.37 -12.08
N LEU A 44 0.57 6.24 -13.32
CA LEU A 44 -0.16 6.69 -14.51
C LEU A 44 -1.42 5.85 -14.72
N LEU A 45 -1.34 4.53 -14.56
CA LEU A 45 -2.50 3.63 -14.65
C LEU A 45 -3.57 4.00 -13.61
N VAL A 46 -3.15 4.20 -12.36
CA VAL A 46 -4.06 4.62 -11.29
C VAL A 46 -4.65 6.00 -11.56
N GLY A 47 -3.85 6.93 -12.09
CA GLY A 47 -4.33 8.23 -12.56
C GLY A 47 -5.43 8.09 -13.61
N MET A 48 -5.24 7.22 -14.60
CA MET A 48 -6.26 6.90 -15.62
C MET A 48 -7.54 6.31 -15.00
N LEU A 49 -7.40 5.35 -14.08
CA LEU A 49 -8.56 4.76 -13.39
C LEU A 49 -9.37 5.79 -12.59
N LYS A 50 -8.68 6.78 -12.02
CA LYS A 50 -9.32 7.92 -11.37
C LYS A 50 -10.10 8.78 -12.36
N GLU A 51 -9.50 9.16 -13.49
CA GLU A 51 -10.15 9.97 -14.54
C GLU A 51 -11.33 9.22 -15.17
N LEU A 52 -11.24 7.91 -15.32
CA LEU A 52 -12.32 7.05 -15.79
C LEU A 52 -13.45 6.85 -14.77
N GLY A 53 -13.31 7.39 -13.55
CA GLY A 53 -14.29 7.28 -12.48
C GLY A 53 -14.35 5.89 -11.82
N VAL A 54 -13.46 4.96 -12.17
CA VAL A 54 -13.45 3.60 -11.58
C VAL A 54 -13.29 3.65 -10.07
N LEU A 55 -12.48 4.59 -9.55
CA LEU A 55 -12.27 4.72 -8.11
C LEU A 55 -13.51 5.25 -7.36
N ALA A 56 -14.47 5.84 -8.05
CA ALA A 56 -15.72 6.31 -7.45
C ALA A 56 -16.67 5.15 -7.05
N TYR A 57 -16.49 3.95 -7.63
CA TYR A 57 -17.30 2.79 -7.26
C TYR A 57 -16.92 2.19 -5.89
N PHE A 58 -15.71 2.44 -5.38
CA PHE A 58 -15.30 1.89 -4.08
C PHE A 58 -16.14 2.42 -2.90
N PRO A 59 -16.46 3.71 -2.82
CA PRO A 59 -17.39 4.21 -1.81
C PRO A 59 -18.79 3.61 -1.89
N GLU A 60 -19.25 3.22 -3.08
CA GLU A 60 -20.59 2.61 -3.26
C GLU A 60 -20.71 1.25 -2.56
N LEU A 61 -19.59 0.52 -2.41
CA LEU A 61 -19.58 -0.74 -1.65
C LEU A 61 -20.16 -0.59 -0.25
N TYR A 62 -19.94 0.57 0.40
CA TYR A 62 -20.42 0.85 1.74
C TYR A 62 -21.93 1.12 1.82
N GLN A 63 -22.58 1.31 0.68
CA GLN A 63 -24.04 1.41 0.58
C GLN A 63 -24.70 0.03 0.52
N TYR A 64 -23.99 -0.97 0.00
CA TYR A 64 -24.52 -2.31 -0.23
C TYR A 64 -24.17 -3.31 0.88
N MET A 65 -23.17 -3.03 1.70
CA MET A 65 -22.73 -3.95 2.75
C MET A 65 -22.23 -3.19 4.00
N PRO A 66 -22.26 -3.84 5.18
CA PRO A 66 -21.72 -3.24 6.40
C PRO A 66 -20.25 -2.85 6.24
N ALA A 67 -19.84 -1.73 6.86
CA ALA A 67 -18.50 -1.16 6.70
C ALA A 67 -17.36 -2.17 6.98
N MET A 68 -17.53 -3.07 7.95
CA MET A 68 -16.56 -4.14 8.22
C MET A 68 -16.36 -5.08 7.02
N ALA A 69 -17.45 -5.49 6.37
CA ALA A 69 -17.39 -6.37 5.20
C ALA A 69 -16.81 -5.60 4.00
N ALA A 70 -17.23 -4.33 3.81
CA ALA A 70 -16.68 -3.46 2.79
C ALA A 70 -15.16 -3.27 2.96
N ASN A 71 -14.68 -3.02 4.19
CA ASN A 71 -13.26 -2.89 4.50
C ASN A 71 -12.48 -4.16 4.14
N PHE A 72 -13.02 -5.34 4.45
CA PHE A 72 -12.39 -6.61 4.09
C PHE A 72 -12.26 -6.76 2.57
N VAL A 73 -13.32 -6.47 1.83
CA VAL A 73 -13.33 -6.54 0.35
C VAL A 73 -12.39 -5.50 -0.26
N VAL A 74 -12.41 -4.26 0.24
CA VAL A 74 -11.51 -3.19 -0.20
C VAL A 74 -10.05 -3.59 0.01
N GLY A 75 -9.73 -4.25 1.12
CA GLY A 75 -8.40 -4.79 1.34
C GLY A 75 -8.00 -5.86 0.32
N LEU A 76 -8.91 -6.75 -0.08
CA LEU A 76 -8.64 -7.71 -1.16
C LEU A 76 -8.41 -6.99 -2.51
N LEU A 77 -9.18 -5.94 -2.78
CA LEU A 77 -9.03 -5.13 -3.98
C LEU A 77 -7.72 -4.33 -3.98
N SER A 78 -7.20 -3.97 -2.79
CA SER A 78 -5.88 -3.34 -2.63
C SER A 78 -4.73 -4.23 -3.14
N ALA A 79 -4.94 -5.53 -3.28
CA ALA A 79 -3.97 -6.42 -3.93
C ALA A 79 -3.78 -6.12 -5.43
N LEU A 80 -4.78 -5.52 -6.06
CA LEU A 80 -4.76 -5.16 -7.49
C LEU A 80 -4.51 -3.67 -7.71
N PHE A 81 -4.94 -2.83 -6.75
CA PHE A 81 -4.80 -1.38 -6.80
C PHE A 81 -3.85 -0.92 -5.70
N ASP A 82 -2.98 0.00 -6.01
CA ASP A 82 -2.13 0.61 -4.99
C ASP A 82 -3.00 1.17 -3.84
N ASN A 83 -2.56 0.92 -2.61
CA ASN A 83 -3.26 1.29 -1.38
C ASN A 83 -3.48 2.80 -1.24
N VAL A 84 -2.55 3.62 -1.74
CA VAL A 84 -2.59 5.08 -1.56
C VAL A 84 -3.78 5.73 -2.28
N PRO A 85 -4.00 5.52 -3.61
CA PRO A 85 -5.14 6.12 -4.29
C PRO A 85 -6.47 5.54 -3.83
N LEU A 86 -6.51 4.25 -3.46
CA LEU A 86 -7.71 3.61 -2.92
C LEU A 86 -8.14 4.24 -1.59
N THR A 87 -7.20 4.38 -0.67
CA THR A 87 -7.44 5.06 0.62
C THR A 87 -7.83 6.52 0.41
N ALA A 88 -7.16 7.24 -0.51
CA ALA A 88 -7.48 8.63 -0.81
C ALA A 88 -8.89 8.81 -1.39
N ALA A 89 -9.36 7.86 -2.22
CA ALA A 89 -10.73 7.86 -2.74
C ALA A 89 -11.75 7.72 -1.61
N LEU A 90 -11.53 6.78 -0.69
CA LEU A 90 -12.41 6.55 0.46
C LEU A 90 -12.44 7.73 1.44
N LEU A 91 -11.28 8.31 1.75
CA LEU A 91 -11.19 9.51 2.60
C LEU A 91 -11.94 10.71 2.02
N LYS A 92 -11.89 10.87 0.68
CA LYS A 92 -12.57 11.99 -0.01
C LYS A 92 -14.06 11.76 -0.22
N SER A 93 -14.54 10.54 -0.10
CA SER A 93 -15.95 10.21 -0.32
C SER A 93 -16.88 10.67 0.81
N GLY A 94 -16.33 11.08 1.96
CA GLY A 94 -17.13 11.54 3.11
C GLY A 94 -17.85 10.41 3.85
N ILE A 95 -17.44 9.14 3.66
CA ILE A 95 -18.01 8.02 4.41
C ILE A 95 -17.72 8.20 5.89
N SER A 96 -18.79 8.14 6.70
CA SER A 96 -18.68 8.19 8.15
C SER A 96 -18.37 6.77 8.66
N MET A 97 -17.28 6.63 9.37
CA MET A 97 -16.83 5.38 10.00
C MET A 97 -16.48 5.64 11.46
N ASP A 98 -16.72 4.63 12.31
CA ASP A 98 -16.25 4.65 13.69
C ASP A 98 -14.74 4.32 13.77
N LEU A 99 -14.16 4.43 14.96
CA LEU A 99 -12.73 4.15 15.18
C LEU A 99 -12.36 2.71 14.77
N ARG A 100 -13.20 1.75 15.08
CA ARG A 100 -12.98 0.34 14.76
C ARG A 100 -12.99 0.10 13.25
N GLU A 101 -13.91 0.73 12.54
CA GLU A 101 -14.04 0.66 11.10
C GLU A 101 -12.81 1.30 10.42
N TRP A 102 -12.34 2.44 10.93
CA TRP A 102 -11.11 3.06 10.42
C TRP A 102 -9.87 2.21 10.67
N LEU A 103 -9.76 1.56 11.83
CA LEU A 103 -8.65 0.64 12.13
C LEU A 103 -8.67 -0.57 11.20
N THR A 104 -9.84 -1.16 10.97
CA THR A 104 -9.98 -2.31 10.06
C THR A 104 -9.72 -1.91 8.60
N LEU A 105 -10.13 -0.73 8.16
CA LEU A 105 -9.81 -0.22 6.83
C LEU A 105 -8.29 -0.03 6.65
N THR A 106 -7.65 0.61 7.62
CA THR A 106 -6.20 0.87 7.60
C THR A 106 -5.41 -0.44 7.51
N TYR A 107 -5.78 -1.42 8.33
CA TYR A 107 -5.21 -2.76 8.27
C TYR A 107 -5.47 -3.42 6.90
N ALA A 108 -6.73 -3.42 6.47
CA ALA A 108 -7.17 -4.11 5.27
C ALA A 108 -6.42 -3.59 4.04
N VAL A 109 -6.36 -2.28 3.85
CA VAL A 109 -5.68 -1.67 2.70
C VAL A 109 -4.16 -1.83 2.79
N GLY A 110 -3.59 -1.64 3.98
CA GLY A 110 -2.14 -1.74 4.19
C GLY A 110 -1.60 -3.16 3.99
N VAL A 111 -2.28 -4.17 4.53
CA VAL A 111 -1.87 -5.58 4.43
C VAL A 111 -2.37 -6.22 3.15
N GLY A 112 -3.59 -5.87 2.70
CA GLY A 112 -4.21 -6.41 1.50
C GLY A 112 -3.37 -6.20 0.24
N GLY A 113 -2.69 -5.06 0.12
CA GLY A 113 -1.75 -4.81 -0.99
C GLY A 113 -0.63 -5.84 -1.11
N SER A 114 -0.27 -6.52 -0.03
CA SER A 114 0.75 -7.57 -0.03
C SER A 114 0.25 -8.95 -0.48
N LEU A 115 -1.05 -9.13 -0.69
CA LEU A 115 -1.62 -10.42 -1.14
C LEU A 115 -1.14 -10.79 -2.54
N LEU A 116 -0.94 -9.77 -3.39
CA LEU A 116 -0.26 -9.92 -4.67
C LEU A 116 0.97 -9.01 -4.69
N ALA A 117 2.05 -9.49 -5.28
CA ALA A 117 3.30 -8.74 -5.33
C ALA A 117 3.15 -7.36 -6.02
N ILE A 118 2.23 -7.25 -6.97
CA ILE A 118 1.96 -6.03 -7.74
C ILE A 118 1.13 -4.98 -6.97
N GLY A 119 0.40 -5.39 -5.92
CA GLY A 119 -0.45 -4.50 -5.13
C GLY A 119 0.32 -3.61 -4.13
N SER A 120 1.63 -3.80 -4.01
CA SER A 120 2.46 -2.98 -3.14
C SER A 120 3.85 -2.73 -3.72
N ALA A 121 4.36 -1.52 -3.52
CA ALA A 121 5.73 -1.15 -3.85
C ALA A 121 6.76 -2.12 -3.24
N ALA A 122 6.53 -2.57 -2.00
CA ALA A 122 7.41 -3.49 -1.30
C ALA A 122 7.49 -4.86 -2.00
N GLY A 123 6.37 -5.38 -2.51
CA GLY A 123 6.32 -6.64 -3.26
C GLY A 123 7.13 -6.58 -4.54
N VAL A 124 6.99 -5.48 -5.28
CA VAL A 124 7.75 -5.25 -6.54
C VAL A 124 9.25 -5.14 -6.26
N VAL A 125 9.65 -4.36 -5.25
CA VAL A 125 11.06 -4.25 -4.85
C VAL A 125 11.61 -5.60 -4.38
N ALA A 126 10.85 -6.39 -3.62
CA ALA A 126 11.27 -7.72 -3.21
C ALA A 126 11.54 -8.65 -4.41
N MET A 127 10.65 -8.63 -5.42
CA MET A 127 10.85 -9.39 -6.65
C MET A 127 12.04 -8.92 -7.47
N SER A 128 12.34 -7.62 -7.48
CA SER A 128 13.52 -7.08 -8.20
C SER A 128 14.84 -7.45 -7.53
N LYS A 129 14.84 -7.68 -6.22
CA LYS A 129 16.05 -8.00 -5.44
C LYS A 129 16.30 -9.49 -5.25
N VAL A 130 15.27 -10.31 -5.33
CA VAL A 130 15.35 -11.75 -5.09
C VAL A 130 15.06 -12.50 -6.38
N GLU A 131 16.10 -12.91 -7.10
CA GLU A 131 15.99 -13.55 -8.42
C GLU A 131 15.08 -14.79 -8.44
N SER A 132 15.01 -15.54 -7.33
CA SER A 132 14.14 -16.70 -7.19
C SER A 132 12.66 -16.35 -6.94
N LEU A 133 12.37 -15.09 -6.59
CA LEU A 133 11.02 -14.62 -6.27
C LEU A 133 10.31 -14.11 -7.53
N THR A 134 9.91 -15.04 -8.39
CA THR A 134 9.08 -14.72 -9.55
C THR A 134 7.62 -14.45 -9.14
N PHE A 135 6.86 -13.77 -9.97
CA PHE A 135 5.42 -13.55 -9.75
C PHE A 135 4.66 -14.87 -9.52
N GLY A 136 4.98 -15.91 -10.29
CA GLY A 136 4.38 -17.25 -10.13
C GLY A 136 4.75 -17.92 -8.80
N ALA A 137 5.99 -17.74 -8.32
CA ALA A 137 6.41 -18.22 -7.01
C ALA A 137 5.67 -17.47 -5.90
N TYR A 138 5.55 -16.14 -6.00
CA TYR A 138 4.78 -15.33 -5.03
C TYR A 138 3.32 -15.76 -4.97
N LEU A 139 2.69 -15.98 -6.11
CA LEU A 139 1.28 -16.38 -6.19
C LEU A 139 0.98 -17.70 -5.47
N ARG A 140 1.95 -18.63 -5.40
CA ARG A 140 1.79 -19.87 -4.61
C ARG A 140 1.64 -19.60 -3.11
N PHE A 141 2.25 -18.52 -2.62
CA PHE A 141 2.16 -18.12 -1.21
C PHE A 141 0.98 -17.22 -0.92
N SER A 142 0.31 -16.66 -1.94
CA SER A 142 -0.85 -15.77 -1.77
C SER A 142 -1.99 -16.41 -0.97
N GLY A 143 -2.16 -17.73 -1.05
CA GLY A 143 -3.13 -18.45 -0.23
C GLY A 143 -2.82 -18.37 1.27
N TYR A 144 -1.55 -18.52 1.66
CA TYR A 144 -1.14 -18.37 3.06
C TYR A 144 -1.24 -16.91 3.52
N LEU A 145 -0.91 -15.97 2.63
CA LEU A 145 -1.07 -14.53 2.89
C LEU A 145 -2.53 -14.16 3.08
N LEU A 146 -3.45 -14.75 2.32
CA LEU A 146 -4.89 -14.55 2.48
C LEU A 146 -5.39 -15.06 3.84
N VAL A 147 -4.91 -16.23 4.29
CA VAL A 147 -5.22 -16.73 5.63
C VAL A 147 -4.68 -15.79 6.70
N ALA A 148 -3.42 -15.38 6.59
CA ALA A 148 -2.80 -14.44 7.52
C ALA A 148 -3.55 -13.08 7.54
N TYR A 149 -3.92 -12.56 6.37
CA TYR A 149 -4.74 -11.37 6.23
C TYR A 149 -6.08 -11.51 6.97
N SER A 150 -6.78 -12.63 6.77
CA SER A 150 -8.10 -12.86 7.39
C SER A 150 -8.00 -12.99 8.92
N VAL A 151 -6.99 -13.70 9.41
CA VAL A 151 -6.73 -13.84 10.85
C VAL A 151 -6.36 -12.48 11.47
N GLY A 152 -5.48 -11.73 10.83
CA GLY A 152 -5.11 -10.40 11.29
C GLY A 152 -6.27 -9.41 11.26
N PHE A 153 -7.12 -9.46 10.21
CA PHE A 153 -8.34 -8.65 10.14
C PHE A 153 -9.27 -8.96 11.32
N ALA A 154 -9.52 -10.23 11.59
CA ALA A 154 -10.32 -10.64 12.77
C ALA A 154 -9.70 -10.14 14.08
N GLY A 155 -8.36 -10.19 14.20
CA GLY A 155 -7.63 -9.63 15.34
C GLY A 155 -7.86 -8.14 15.52
N VAL A 156 -7.81 -7.35 14.45
CA VAL A 156 -8.07 -5.89 14.48
C VAL A 156 -9.52 -5.61 14.86
N VAL A 157 -10.47 -6.40 14.35
CA VAL A 157 -11.89 -6.30 14.74
C VAL A 157 -12.05 -6.51 16.24
N LEU A 158 -11.41 -7.55 16.83
CA LEU A 158 -11.46 -7.84 18.25
C LEU A 158 -10.83 -6.72 19.09
N VAL A 159 -9.64 -6.25 18.72
CA VAL A 159 -8.97 -5.16 19.44
C VAL A 159 -9.79 -3.87 19.35
N GLY A 160 -10.32 -3.54 18.18
CA GLY A 160 -11.17 -2.36 17.98
C GLY A 160 -12.46 -2.44 18.81
N SER A 161 -13.05 -3.62 18.99
CA SER A 161 -14.23 -3.80 19.84
C SER A 161 -13.93 -3.57 21.32
N VAL A 162 -12.75 -3.97 21.79
CA VAL A 162 -12.31 -3.73 23.18
C VAL A 162 -12.06 -2.24 23.42
N MET A 163 -11.44 -1.55 22.45
CA MET A 163 -11.18 -0.10 22.55
C MET A 163 -12.45 0.74 22.48
N ALA A 164 -13.48 0.28 21.79
CA ALA A 164 -14.75 0.98 21.69
C ALA A 164 -15.62 0.84 22.97
N VAL A 165 -15.33 -0.11 23.85
CA VAL A 165 -16.04 -0.36 25.12
C VAL A 165 -15.33 0.29 26.32
N GLY A 166 -14.12 0.87 26.12
CA GLY A 166 -13.39 1.60 27.16
C GLY A 166 -14.12 2.89 27.55
N PRO A 167 -14.01 3.32 28.83
CA PRO A 167 -14.83 4.36 29.43
C PRO A 167 -14.69 5.73 28.77
#